data_a5c473b204935a0054db59d67b60d6c4
#
_entry.id   a5c473b204935a0054db59d67b60d6c4
#
_cell.length_a   1.000
_cell.length_b   1.000
_cell.length_c   1.000
_cell.angle_alpha   90.00
_cell.angle_beta   90.00
_cell.angle_gamma   90.00
#
_symmetry.space_group_name_H-M   'P 1'
#
loop_
_entity.id
_entity.type
_entity.pdbx_description
1 polymer ?
#
loop_
_entity_poly.entity_id
_entity_poly.type
_entity_poly.pdbx_seq_one_letter_code
_entity_poly.pdbx_strand_id
1 'polypeptide(L)'
;MSALSSVLTFGRMIKFSHSIFALPFAFSGAALAAAQAGISVAQVAWITLAMVGARSAAMGFNRLADRHLDAANPRTSGRELPQGVVSPTAVGLFVVISSAALAFSAWQLNPLCLYLSPLVLAVLFFYSLCKRFTWASHLVLGLSLGGAPLGAWIAVTGSIAWPPILLGLAVLLWVAGFDIFYACQDYEHDISAGLHSIPARFGIERALVIARVLHLLAVVVMVLVGRSAGLNVVY
;
A
#
# COMPACT_ATOMS: atom_id res chain seq x y z
N MET A 1 29.67 -2.15 -7.63
CA MET A 1 28.84 -0.92 -7.49
C MET A 1 29.20 -0.27 -6.16
N SER A 2 29.27 1.07 -6.09
CA SER A 2 29.45 1.77 -4.81
C SER A 2 28.18 1.63 -3.95
N ALA A 3 28.28 1.73 -2.61
CA ALA A 3 27.13 1.67 -1.71
C ALA A 3 26.05 2.70 -2.11
N LEU A 4 26.44 3.90 -2.51
CA LEU A 4 25.52 4.95 -2.96
C LEU A 4 24.78 4.56 -4.24
N SER A 5 25.47 3.96 -5.23
CA SER A 5 24.81 3.49 -6.46
C SER A 5 23.81 2.36 -6.19
N SER A 6 24.09 1.49 -5.23
CA SER A 6 23.16 0.44 -4.81
C SER A 6 21.90 1.03 -4.18
N VAL A 7 22.04 1.98 -3.24
CA VAL A 7 20.88 2.65 -2.61
C VAL A 7 19.99 3.34 -3.65
N LEU A 8 20.59 4.07 -4.60
CA LEU A 8 19.85 4.73 -5.67
C LEU A 8 19.12 3.72 -6.59
N THR A 9 19.75 2.58 -6.87
CA THR A 9 19.14 1.53 -7.71
C THR A 9 17.94 0.88 -7.00
N PHE A 10 18.07 0.53 -5.71
CA PHE A 10 16.95 0.03 -4.92
C PHE A 10 15.84 1.08 -4.79
N GLY A 11 16.19 2.35 -4.54
CA GLY A 11 15.22 3.44 -4.49
C GLY A 11 14.42 3.58 -5.80
N ARG A 12 15.06 3.45 -6.96
CA ARG A 12 14.39 3.43 -8.27
C ARG A 12 13.51 2.20 -8.43
N MET A 13 14.02 1.01 -8.11
CA MET A 13 13.31 -0.26 -8.22
C MET A 13 11.97 -0.24 -7.46
N ILE A 14 11.94 0.29 -6.22
CA ILE A 14 10.72 0.41 -5.42
C ILE A 14 9.91 1.67 -5.73
N LYS A 15 10.36 2.51 -6.66
CA LYS A 15 9.77 3.83 -6.93
C LYS A 15 9.62 4.63 -5.63
N PHE A 16 10.73 4.88 -4.93
CA PHE A 16 10.74 5.51 -3.60
C PHE A 16 9.98 6.85 -3.57
N SER A 17 10.02 7.62 -4.65
CA SER A 17 9.21 8.85 -4.79
C SER A 17 7.70 8.61 -4.58
N HIS A 18 7.20 7.42 -4.91
CA HIS A 18 5.81 7.05 -4.65
C HIS A 18 5.56 6.67 -3.16
N SER A 19 6.60 6.55 -2.32
CA SER A 19 6.41 6.39 -0.87
C SER A 19 5.82 7.66 -0.27
N ILE A 20 6.11 8.83 -0.84
CA ILE A 20 5.51 10.11 -0.49
C ILE A 20 3.98 10.07 -0.66
N PHE A 21 3.48 9.30 -1.62
CA PHE A 21 2.04 9.12 -1.85
C PHE A 21 1.31 8.33 -0.75
N ALA A 22 1.99 7.41 -0.07
CA ALA A 22 1.38 6.58 0.98
C ALA A 22 1.44 7.26 2.37
N LEU A 23 2.42 8.13 2.60
CA LEU A 23 2.60 8.83 3.88
C LEU A 23 1.41 9.70 4.30
N PRO A 24 0.74 10.47 3.42
CA PRO A 24 -0.43 11.25 3.78
C PRO A 24 -1.55 10.42 4.42
N PHE A 25 -1.75 9.17 4.00
CA PHE A 25 -2.76 8.30 4.59
C PHE A 25 -2.43 7.92 6.04
N ALA A 26 -1.17 7.58 6.31
CA ALA A 26 -0.74 7.32 7.68
C ALA A 26 -0.82 8.58 8.53
N PHE A 27 -0.34 9.72 8.02
CA PHE A 27 -0.38 10.98 8.75
C PHE A 27 -1.79 11.52 8.98
N SER A 28 -2.76 11.24 8.11
CA SER A 28 -4.18 11.55 8.38
C SER A 28 -4.69 10.80 9.61
N GLY A 29 -4.39 9.50 9.73
CA GLY A 29 -4.73 8.71 10.91
C GLY A 29 -4.00 9.18 12.17
N ALA A 30 -2.69 9.50 12.04
CA ALA A 30 -1.89 10.05 13.13
C ALA A 30 -2.41 11.44 13.59
N ALA A 31 -2.83 12.30 12.67
CA ALA A 31 -3.39 13.61 12.98
C ALA A 31 -4.72 13.50 13.73
N LEU A 32 -5.62 12.59 13.31
CA LEU A 32 -6.85 12.30 14.04
C LEU A 32 -6.55 11.80 15.46
N ALA A 33 -5.57 10.93 15.63
CA ALA A 33 -5.14 10.42 16.93
C ALA A 33 -4.51 11.53 17.80
N ALA A 34 -3.66 12.37 17.19
CA ALA A 34 -2.98 13.46 17.86
C ALA A 34 -3.96 14.50 18.45
N ALA A 35 -5.08 14.74 17.77
CA ALA A 35 -6.13 15.63 18.26
C ALA A 35 -6.79 15.15 19.58
N GLN A 36 -6.74 13.83 19.86
CA GLN A 36 -7.32 13.22 21.06
C GLN A 36 -6.28 12.93 22.15
N ALA A 37 -5.10 12.44 21.77
CA ALA A 37 -4.10 11.91 22.72
C ALA A 37 -2.76 12.66 22.69
N GLY A 38 -2.58 13.62 21.78
CA GLY A 38 -1.28 14.18 21.48
C GLY A 38 -0.41 13.20 20.68
N ILE A 39 0.73 13.66 20.18
CA ILE A 39 1.70 12.83 19.47
C ILE A 39 3.12 13.32 19.75
N SER A 40 4.04 12.39 20.03
CA SER A 40 5.46 12.71 20.22
C SER A 40 6.22 12.67 18.90
N VAL A 41 7.35 13.39 18.83
CA VAL A 41 8.27 13.34 17.67
C VAL A 41 8.79 11.91 17.44
N ALA A 42 9.02 11.15 18.51
CA ALA A 42 9.44 9.77 18.43
C ALA A 42 8.38 8.88 17.74
N GLN A 43 7.10 9.05 18.09
CA GLN A 43 6.01 8.32 17.43
C GLN A 43 5.92 8.67 15.93
N VAL A 44 6.05 9.95 15.56
CA VAL A 44 6.09 10.36 14.15
C VAL A 44 7.24 9.70 13.42
N ALA A 45 8.44 9.65 14.01
CA ALA A 45 9.59 9.01 13.42
C ALA A 45 9.37 7.50 13.22
N TRP A 46 8.85 6.79 14.24
CA TRP A 46 8.59 5.36 14.16
C TRP A 46 7.46 5.01 13.18
N ILE A 47 6.38 5.81 13.14
CA ILE A 47 5.31 5.67 12.13
C ILE A 47 5.89 5.83 10.72
N THR A 48 6.73 6.83 10.51
CA THR A 48 7.38 7.07 9.21
C THR A 48 8.26 5.88 8.81
N LEU A 49 9.10 5.38 9.73
CA LEU A 49 9.97 4.23 9.46
C LEU A 49 9.15 2.95 9.20
N ALA A 50 8.07 2.73 9.96
CA ALA A 50 7.15 1.62 9.73
C ALA A 50 6.53 1.66 8.33
N MET A 51 6.07 2.84 7.90
CA MET A 51 5.50 3.03 6.57
C MET A 51 6.52 2.82 5.44
N VAL A 52 7.74 3.35 5.61
CA VAL A 52 8.83 3.12 4.65
C VAL A 52 9.19 1.65 4.58
N GLY A 53 9.30 0.97 5.72
CA GLY A 53 9.57 -0.46 5.83
C GLY A 53 8.48 -1.30 5.16
N ALA A 54 7.21 -1.07 5.51
CA ALA A 54 6.05 -1.76 4.94
C ALA A 54 6.01 -1.65 3.42
N ARG A 55 6.12 -0.41 2.91
CA ARG A 55 6.09 -0.16 1.47
C ARG A 55 7.29 -0.76 0.74
N SER A 56 8.49 -0.64 1.31
CA SER A 56 9.70 -1.21 0.73
C SER A 56 9.62 -2.74 0.66
N ALA A 57 9.14 -3.39 1.72
CA ALA A 57 8.90 -4.82 1.75
C ALA A 57 7.87 -5.24 0.70
N ALA A 58 6.70 -4.55 0.64
CA ALA A 58 5.65 -4.83 -0.32
C ALA A 58 6.13 -4.69 -1.77
N MET A 59 6.82 -3.59 -2.10
CA MET A 59 7.32 -3.35 -3.46
C MET A 59 8.44 -4.32 -3.84
N GLY A 60 9.39 -4.60 -2.93
CA GLY A 60 10.43 -5.59 -3.16
C GLY A 60 9.85 -6.98 -3.41
N PHE A 61 8.89 -7.40 -2.58
CA PHE A 61 8.21 -8.69 -2.74
C PHE A 61 7.41 -8.75 -4.07
N ASN A 62 6.70 -7.67 -4.41
CA ASN A 62 5.98 -7.60 -5.69
C ASN A 62 6.94 -7.77 -6.88
N ARG A 63 8.12 -7.13 -6.86
CA ARG A 63 9.14 -7.31 -7.90
C ARG A 63 9.63 -8.76 -8.01
N LEU A 64 9.87 -9.42 -6.87
CA LEU A 64 10.27 -10.84 -6.86
C LEU A 64 9.16 -11.74 -7.38
N ALA A 65 7.96 -11.56 -6.88
CA ALA A 65 6.81 -12.35 -7.28
C ALA A 65 6.53 -12.22 -8.78
N ASP A 66 6.57 -11.00 -9.30
CA ASP A 66 6.17 -10.70 -10.67
C ASP A 66 7.32 -10.73 -11.69
N ARG A 67 8.54 -11.10 -11.31
CA ARG A 67 9.75 -10.99 -12.16
C ARG A 67 9.58 -11.57 -13.57
N HIS A 68 8.91 -12.71 -13.70
CA HIS A 68 8.69 -13.37 -15.00
C HIS A 68 7.55 -12.70 -15.79
N LEU A 69 6.49 -12.26 -15.11
CA LEU A 69 5.39 -11.50 -15.71
C LEU A 69 5.88 -10.12 -16.18
N ASP A 70 6.72 -9.47 -15.38
CA ASP A 70 7.32 -8.18 -15.71
C ASP A 70 8.24 -8.29 -16.95
N ALA A 71 9.00 -9.38 -17.08
CA ALA A 71 9.85 -9.60 -18.23
C ALA A 71 9.06 -9.81 -19.53
N ALA A 72 7.88 -10.39 -19.45
CA ALA A 72 7.00 -10.66 -20.60
C ALA A 72 6.15 -9.44 -21.00
N ASN A 73 5.95 -8.47 -20.12
CA ASN A 73 5.14 -7.27 -20.39
C ASN A 73 6.01 -6.14 -20.95
N PRO A 74 5.75 -5.63 -22.18
CA PRO A 74 6.53 -4.54 -22.79
C PRO A 74 6.66 -3.29 -21.90
N ARG A 75 5.62 -2.96 -21.09
CA ARG A 75 5.63 -1.82 -20.19
C ARG A 75 6.58 -1.98 -19.00
N THR A 76 6.88 -3.21 -18.60
CA THR A 76 7.64 -3.49 -17.36
C THR A 76 8.93 -4.28 -17.60
N SER A 77 9.20 -4.75 -18.82
CA SER A 77 10.41 -5.49 -19.18
C SER A 77 11.72 -4.70 -18.93
N GLY A 78 11.66 -3.37 -18.97
CA GLY A 78 12.79 -2.48 -18.66
C GLY A 78 13.09 -2.28 -17.16
N ARG A 79 12.38 -2.99 -16.25
CA ARG A 79 12.62 -2.89 -14.80
C ARG A 79 13.95 -3.53 -14.41
N GLU A 80 14.50 -3.11 -13.27
CA GLU A 80 15.84 -3.49 -12.80
C GLU A 80 16.02 -5.00 -12.61
N LEU A 81 14.98 -5.71 -12.13
CA LEU A 81 15.07 -7.15 -11.87
C LEU A 81 14.98 -7.97 -13.15
N PRO A 82 14.02 -7.76 -14.10
CA PRO A 82 14.03 -8.37 -15.42
C PRO A 82 15.30 -8.13 -16.22
N GLN A 83 15.90 -6.94 -16.11
CA GLN A 83 17.13 -6.56 -16.79
C GLN A 83 18.41 -7.12 -16.12
N GLY A 84 18.29 -7.83 -14.99
CA GLY A 84 19.43 -8.38 -14.27
C GLY A 84 20.33 -7.33 -13.58
N VAL A 85 19.89 -6.07 -13.50
CA VAL A 85 20.62 -5.00 -12.82
C VAL A 85 20.71 -5.27 -11.30
N VAL A 86 19.69 -5.92 -10.74
CA VAL A 86 19.63 -6.36 -9.34
C VAL A 86 19.33 -7.85 -9.29
N SER A 87 20.05 -8.59 -8.46
CA SER A 87 19.81 -10.04 -8.30
C SER A 87 18.55 -10.33 -7.47
N PRO A 88 17.83 -11.43 -7.74
CA PRO A 88 16.69 -11.86 -6.91
C PRO A 88 17.05 -12.03 -5.43
N THR A 89 18.26 -12.54 -5.14
CA THR A 89 18.77 -12.72 -3.77
C THR A 89 18.91 -11.38 -3.05
N ALA A 90 19.47 -10.37 -3.74
CA ALA A 90 19.61 -9.03 -3.16
C ALA A 90 18.24 -8.37 -2.89
N VAL A 91 17.24 -8.56 -3.78
CA VAL A 91 15.87 -8.10 -3.53
C VAL A 91 15.23 -8.87 -2.38
N GLY A 92 15.45 -10.18 -2.27
CA GLY A 92 14.98 -10.99 -1.14
C GLY A 92 15.52 -10.49 0.20
N LEU A 93 16.82 -10.22 0.28
CA LEU A 93 17.44 -9.64 1.48
C LEU A 93 16.87 -8.25 1.81
N PHE A 94 16.67 -7.42 0.79
CA PHE A 94 16.02 -6.11 0.96
C PHE A 94 14.61 -6.23 1.52
N VAL A 95 13.80 -7.21 1.07
CA VAL A 95 12.46 -7.49 1.63
C VAL A 95 12.55 -7.88 3.10
N VAL A 96 13.47 -8.76 3.46
CA VAL A 96 13.68 -9.20 4.86
C VAL A 96 14.04 -8.01 5.75
N ILE A 97 15.02 -7.20 5.34
CA ILE A 97 15.47 -6.01 6.09
C ILE A 97 14.32 -5.01 6.24
N SER A 98 13.56 -4.76 5.18
CA SER A 98 12.42 -3.84 5.19
C SER A 98 11.28 -4.34 6.09
N SER A 99 11.02 -5.65 6.10
CA SER A 99 10.05 -6.29 6.99
C SER A 99 10.49 -6.21 8.46
N ALA A 100 11.78 -6.41 8.72
CA ALA A 100 12.36 -6.25 10.05
C ALA A 100 12.28 -4.78 10.53
N ALA A 101 12.49 -3.80 9.65
CA ALA A 101 12.33 -2.39 9.97
C ALA A 101 10.88 -2.05 10.36
N LEU A 102 9.87 -2.60 9.65
CA LEU A 102 8.47 -2.48 10.04
C LEU A 102 8.22 -3.08 11.43
N ALA A 103 8.63 -4.33 11.65
CA ALA A 103 8.39 -5.04 12.92
C ALA A 103 9.10 -4.35 14.11
N PHE A 104 10.33 -3.88 13.91
CA PHE A 104 11.06 -3.12 14.89
C PHE A 104 10.40 -1.79 15.24
N SER A 105 9.95 -1.04 14.24
CA SER A 105 9.19 0.21 14.44
C SER A 105 7.89 -0.05 15.19
N ALA A 106 7.16 -1.12 14.83
CA ALA A 106 5.94 -1.53 15.51
C ALA A 106 6.18 -1.88 16.98
N TRP A 107 7.30 -2.55 17.30
CA TRP A 107 7.72 -2.85 18.66
C TRP A 107 8.00 -1.58 19.47
N GLN A 108 8.63 -0.58 18.87
CA GLN A 108 8.93 0.70 19.52
C GLN A 108 7.68 1.56 19.77
N LEU A 109 6.61 1.31 19.03
CA LEU A 109 5.35 2.06 19.15
C LEU A 109 4.49 1.51 20.31
N ASN A 110 3.98 0.30 20.19
CA ASN A 110 3.23 -0.38 21.25
C ASN A 110 3.00 -1.87 20.94
N PRO A 111 2.59 -2.69 21.94
CA PRO A 111 2.37 -4.13 21.75
C PRO A 111 1.34 -4.47 20.67
N LEU A 112 0.27 -3.67 20.53
CA LEU A 112 -0.77 -3.93 19.51
C LEU A 112 -0.23 -3.75 18.09
N CYS A 113 0.59 -2.72 17.85
CA CYS A 113 1.30 -2.54 16.59
C CYS A 113 2.19 -3.75 16.27
N LEU A 114 2.94 -4.25 17.25
CA LEU A 114 3.80 -5.42 17.08
C LEU A 114 2.97 -6.66 16.72
N TYR A 115 1.89 -6.95 17.45
CA TYR A 115 1.03 -8.10 17.18
C TYR A 115 0.34 -8.04 15.80
N LEU A 116 0.03 -6.84 15.31
CA LEU A 116 -0.58 -6.65 14.00
C LEU A 116 0.45 -6.66 12.85
N SER A 117 1.73 -6.44 13.12
CA SER A 117 2.75 -6.33 12.06
C SER A 117 2.88 -7.57 11.16
N PRO A 118 2.79 -8.83 11.64
CA PRO A 118 2.79 -10.01 10.78
C PRO A 118 1.54 -10.07 9.87
N LEU A 119 0.38 -9.67 10.38
CA LEU A 119 -0.85 -9.61 9.57
C LEU A 119 -0.73 -8.56 8.46
N VAL A 120 -0.17 -7.40 8.77
CA VAL A 120 0.10 -6.35 7.76
C VAL A 120 1.02 -6.89 6.67
N LEU A 121 2.14 -7.55 7.02
CA LEU A 121 3.04 -8.15 6.04
C LEU A 121 2.34 -9.23 5.21
N ALA A 122 1.52 -10.07 5.84
CA ALA A 122 0.75 -11.09 5.13
C ALA A 122 -0.17 -10.48 4.08
N VAL A 123 -0.91 -9.41 4.40
CA VAL A 123 -1.79 -8.70 3.45
C VAL A 123 -0.98 -8.07 2.32
N LEU A 124 0.14 -7.40 2.64
CA LEU A 124 1.02 -6.76 1.67
C LEU A 124 1.61 -7.77 0.66
N PHE A 125 2.02 -8.94 1.12
CA PHE A 125 2.57 -9.98 0.26
C PHE A 125 1.48 -10.70 -0.52
N PHE A 126 0.34 -10.97 0.11
CA PHE A 126 -0.82 -11.60 -0.53
C PHE A 126 -1.30 -10.78 -1.73
N TYR A 127 -1.35 -9.45 -1.63
CA TYR A 127 -1.70 -8.58 -2.75
C TYR A 127 -0.92 -8.91 -4.03
N SER A 128 0.41 -9.11 -3.91
CA SER A 128 1.27 -9.38 -5.07
C SER A 128 0.94 -10.69 -5.80
N LEU A 129 0.22 -11.60 -5.14
CA LEU A 129 -0.17 -12.89 -5.70
C LEU A 129 -1.59 -12.87 -6.29
N CYS A 130 -2.44 -11.92 -5.86
CA CYS A 130 -3.88 -11.91 -6.15
C CYS A 130 -4.20 -11.98 -7.65
N LYS A 131 -3.49 -11.26 -8.50
CA LYS A 131 -3.75 -11.23 -9.95
C LYS A 131 -3.61 -12.58 -10.65
N ARG A 132 -3.03 -13.60 -9.99
CA ARG A 132 -2.89 -14.97 -10.53
C ARG A 132 -4.16 -15.80 -10.39
N PHE A 133 -5.07 -15.41 -9.48
CA PHE A 133 -6.26 -16.23 -9.18
C PHE A 133 -7.54 -15.43 -8.90
N THR A 134 -7.45 -14.09 -8.71
CA THR A 134 -8.65 -13.27 -8.43
C THR A 134 -8.60 -11.90 -9.08
N TRP A 135 -9.73 -11.47 -9.61
CA TRP A 135 -9.95 -10.11 -10.11
C TRP A 135 -10.07 -9.06 -8.99
N ALA A 136 -10.22 -9.49 -7.73
CA ALA A 136 -10.34 -8.61 -6.56
C ALA A 136 -9.01 -8.02 -6.09
N SER A 137 -7.90 -8.20 -6.83
CA SER A 137 -6.57 -7.67 -6.50
C SER A 137 -6.57 -6.18 -6.18
N HIS A 138 -7.39 -5.39 -6.88
CA HIS A 138 -7.54 -3.94 -6.65
C HIS A 138 -8.07 -3.62 -5.24
N LEU A 139 -9.02 -4.42 -4.74
CA LEU A 139 -9.55 -4.26 -3.37
C LEU A 139 -8.51 -4.65 -2.33
N VAL A 140 -7.69 -5.66 -2.59
CA VAL A 140 -6.59 -6.06 -1.69
C VAL A 140 -5.48 -4.99 -1.66
N LEU A 141 -5.18 -4.34 -2.79
CA LEU A 141 -4.31 -3.16 -2.80
C LEU A 141 -4.90 -2.01 -1.98
N GLY A 142 -6.18 -1.75 -2.19
CA GLY A 142 -6.92 -0.76 -1.41
C GLY A 142 -6.87 -1.04 0.09
N LEU A 143 -7.06 -2.31 0.50
CA LEU A 143 -6.93 -2.74 1.89
C LEU A 143 -5.51 -2.52 2.43
N SER A 144 -4.49 -2.81 1.62
CA SER A 144 -3.08 -2.63 1.99
C SER A 144 -2.76 -1.18 2.35
N LEU A 145 -3.28 -0.20 1.58
CA LEU A 145 -3.08 1.21 1.86
C LEU A 145 -4.09 1.75 2.88
N GLY A 146 -5.32 1.23 2.88
CA GLY A 146 -6.36 1.57 3.85
C GLY A 146 -6.01 1.17 5.29
N GLY A 147 -5.11 0.19 5.46
CA GLY A 147 -4.54 -0.14 6.77
C GLY A 147 -3.64 0.94 7.37
N ALA A 148 -3.10 1.86 6.55
CA ALA A 148 -2.14 2.86 7.01
C ALA A 148 -2.72 3.88 8.02
N PRO A 149 -3.90 4.51 7.79
CA PRO A 149 -4.48 5.42 8.79
C PRO A 149 -4.86 4.70 10.09
N LEU A 150 -5.39 3.48 10.02
CA LEU A 150 -5.70 2.68 11.20
C LEU A 150 -4.42 2.31 11.98
N GLY A 151 -3.38 1.86 11.29
CA GLY A 151 -2.09 1.54 11.90
C GLY A 151 -1.45 2.75 12.59
N ALA A 152 -1.50 3.93 11.96
CA ALA A 152 -0.98 5.16 12.55
C ALA A 152 -1.81 5.64 13.76
N TRP A 153 -3.13 5.49 13.73
CA TRP A 153 -4.00 5.72 14.89
C TRP A 153 -3.60 4.80 16.07
N ILE A 154 -3.50 3.49 15.81
CA ILE A 154 -3.10 2.50 16.82
C ILE A 154 -1.72 2.84 17.39
N ALA A 155 -0.79 3.29 16.52
CA ALA A 155 0.56 3.68 16.93
C ALA A 155 0.57 4.80 17.98
N VAL A 156 -0.38 5.72 17.91
CA VAL A 156 -0.49 6.86 18.84
C VAL A 156 -1.29 6.49 20.07
N THR A 157 -2.44 5.81 19.91
CA THR A 157 -3.44 5.60 20.97
C THR A 157 -3.38 4.22 21.63
N GLY A 158 -2.72 3.24 21.01
CA GLY A 158 -2.74 1.83 21.47
C GLY A 158 -4.12 1.15 21.35
N SER A 159 -5.08 1.74 20.65
CA SER A 159 -6.47 1.27 20.59
C SER A 159 -7.05 1.33 19.18
N ILE A 160 -8.17 0.65 18.98
CA ILE A 160 -8.95 0.67 17.74
C ILE A 160 -10.18 1.56 17.95
N ALA A 161 -10.54 2.37 16.94
CA ALA A 161 -11.71 3.24 16.97
C ALA A 161 -12.39 3.33 15.61
N TRP A 162 -13.64 3.79 15.57
CA TRP A 162 -14.41 3.92 14.33
C TRP A 162 -13.85 4.95 13.33
N PRO A 163 -13.42 6.18 13.74
CA PRO A 163 -12.94 7.17 12.79
C PRO A 163 -11.79 6.67 11.90
N PRO A 164 -10.70 6.05 12.43
CA PRO A 164 -9.62 5.53 11.60
C PRO A 164 -10.03 4.29 10.77
N ILE A 165 -11.01 3.48 11.21
CA ILE A 165 -11.57 2.38 10.39
C ILE A 165 -12.29 2.96 9.18
N LEU A 166 -13.15 3.96 9.36
CA LEU A 166 -13.84 4.63 8.26
C LEU A 166 -12.85 5.33 7.32
N LEU A 167 -11.83 6.00 7.87
CA LEU A 167 -10.78 6.61 7.06
C LEU A 167 -10.03 5.55 6.23
N GLY A 168 -9.70 4.41 6.83
CA GLY A 168 -9.11 3.27 6.14
C GLY A 168 -10.01 2.73 5.02
N LEU A 169 -11.32 2.65 5.24
CA LEU A 169 -12.30 2.26 4.23
C LEU A 169 -12.36 3.27 3.08
N ALA A 170 -12.36 4.57 3.38
CA ALA A 170 -12.33 5.61 2.34
C ALA A 170 -11.08 5.49 1.47
N VAL A 171 -9.91 5.30 2.09
CA VAL A 171 -8.64 5.07 1.38
C VAL A 171 -8.69 3.78 0.55
N LEU A 172 -9.24 2.68 1.10
CA LEU A 172 -9.41 1.42 0.38
C LEU A 172 -10.20 1.64 -0.91
N LEU A 173 -11.37 2.26 -0.81
CA LEU A 173 -12.26 2.49 -1.95
C LEU A 173 -11.60 3.40 -3.00
N TRP A 174 -10.96 4.46 -2.56
CA TRP A 174 -10.28 5.40 -3.45
C TRP A 174 -9.10 4.76 -4.17
N VAL A 175 -8.24 4.04 -3.45
CA VAL A 175 -7.08 3.35 -4.02
C VAL A 175 -7.50 2.25 -4.99
N ALA A 176 -8.51 1.45 -4.62
CA ALA A 176 -9.04 0.41 -5.50
C ALA A 176 -9.58 0.99 -6.82
N GLY A 177 -10.35 2.07 -6.75
CA GLY A 177 -10.84 2.76 -7.95
C GLY A 177 -9.71 3.30 -8.82
N PHE A 178 -8.69 3.89 -8.20
CA PHE A 178 -7.51 4.40 -8.89
C PHE A 178 -6.69 3.28 -9.56
N ASP A 179 -6.49 2.15 -8.88
CA ASP A 179 -5.75 1.01 -9.42
C ASP A 179 -6.48 0.35 -10.59
N ILE A 180 -7.81 0.37 -10.61
CA ILE A 180 -8.60 -0.09 -11.77
C ILE A 180 -8.28 0.75 -13.03
N PHE A 181 -8.15 2.09 -12.91
CA PHE A 181 -7.72 2.92 -14.04
C PHE A 181 -6.35 2.53 -14.56
N TYR A 182 -5.40 2.26 -13.66
CA TYR A 182 -4.08 1.79 -14.05
C TYR A 182 -4.12 0.42 -14.75
N ALA A 183 -4.95 -0.49 -14.26
CA ALA A 183 -5.10 -1.82 -14.83
C ALA A 183 -5.69 -1.81 -16.25
N CYS A 184 -6.46 -0.78 -16.63
CA CYS A 184 -6.92 -0.62 -18.00
C CYS A 184 -5.78 -0.49 -19.02
N GLN A 185 -4.60 -0.01 -18.61
CA GLN A 185 -3.42 0.09 -19.47
C GLN A 185 -2.79 -1.28 -19.78
N ASP A 186 -3.02 -2.27 -18.93
CA ASP A 186 -2.50 -3.62 -19.06
C ASP A 186 -3.55 -4.62 -19.61
N TYR A 187 -4.71 -4.13 -20.06
CA TYR A 187 -5.87 -4.94 -20.43
C TYR A 187 -5.55 -6.09 -21.41
N GLU A 188 -4.90 -5.77 -22.53
CA GLU A 188 -4.55 -6.76 -23.57
C GLU A 188 -3.50 -7.75 -23.05
N HIS A 189 -2.53 -7.26 -22.30
CA HIS A 189 -1.51 -8.10 -21.67
C HIS A 189 -2.11 -9.03 -20.62
N ASP A 190 -2.97 -8.54 -19.74
CA ASP A 190 -3.63 -9.34 -18.71
C ASP A 190 -4.44 -10.49 -19.32
N ILE A 191 -5.19 -10.22 -20.39
CA ILE A 191 -5.95 -11.25 -21.12
C ILE A 191 -5.01 -12.28 -21.75
N SER A 192 -3.98 -11.83 -22.47
CA SER A 192 -3.05 -12.73 -23.17
C SER A 192 -2.21 -13.58 -22.20
N ALA A 193 -1.90 -13.05 -21.02
CA ALA A 193 -1.13 -13.73 -19.98
C ALA A 193 -2.00 -14.54 -19.01
N GLY A 194 -3.34 -14.56 -19.17
CA GLY A 194 -4.26 -15.25 -18.28
C GLY A 194 -4.31 -14.66 -16.86
N LEU A 195 -4.00 -13.36 -16.71
CA LEU A 195 -4.04 -12.67 -15.43
C LEU A 195 -5.45 -12.15 -15.13
N HIS A 196 -5.73 -12.03 -13.84
CA HIS A 196 -7.05 -11.63 -13.36
C HIS A 196 -7.02 -10.18 -12.89
N SER A 197 -7.83 -9.34 -13.54
CA SER A 197 -8.08 -7.95 -13.13
C SER A 197 -9.54 -7.60 -13.38
N ILE A 198 -10.03 -6.51 -12.79
CA ILE A 198 -11.41 -6.02 -13.06
C ILE A 198 -11.57 -5.70 -14.54
N PRO A 199 -10.66 -4.96 -15.22
CA PRO A 199 -10.75 -4.78 -16.66
C PRO A 199 -10.77 -6.09 -17.44
N ALA A 200 -9.85 -7.02 -17.16
CA ALA A 200 -9.79 -8.31 -17.88
C ALA A 200 -11.07 -9.14 -17.70
N ARG A 201 -11.73 -9.05 -16.53
CA ARG A 201 -12.96 -9.82 -16.22
C ARG A 201 -14.22 -9.19 -16.80
N PHE A 202 -14.37 -7.87 -16.73
CA PHE A 202 -15.64 -7.17 -17.02
C PHE A 202 -15.58 -6.25 -18.25
N GLY A 203 -14.40 -6.07 -18.85
CA GLY A 203 -14.14 -5.11 -19.92
C GLY A 203 -13.87 -3.70 -19.39
N ILE A 204 -13.23 -2.88 -20.21
CA ILE A 204 -12.77 -1.52 -19.83
C ILE A 204 -13.94 -0.62 -19.43
N GLU A 205 -15.05 -0.61 -20.20
CA GLU A 205 -16.18 0.27 -19.92
C GLU A 205 -16.79 0.01 -18.54
N ARG A 206 -17.06 -1.25 -18.19
CA ARG A 206 -17.60 -1.61 -16.88
C ARG A 206 -16.58 -1.38 -15.77
N ALA A 207 -15.31 -1.62 -16.02
CA ALA A 207 -14.25 -1.32 -15.07
C ALA A 207 -14.21 0.18 -14.71
N LEU A 208 -14.37 1.06 -15.67
CA LEU A 208 -14.45 2.52 -15.45
C LEU A 208 -15.70 2.91 -14.64
N VAL A 209 -16.84 2.24 -14.87
CA VAL A 209 -18.05 2.46 -14.05
C VAL A 209 -17.81 2.00 -12.61
N ILE A 210 -17.23 0.81 -12.41
CA ILE A 210 -16.89 0.31 -11.07
C ILE A 210 -15.94 1.28 -10.34
N ALA A 211 -14.89 1.77 -11.01
CA ALA A 211 -13.96 2.74 -10.45
C ALA A 211 -14.66 4.04 -10.01
N ARG A 212 -15.59 4.58 -10.85
CA ARG A 212 -16.38 5.76 -10.48
C ARG A 212 -17.27 5.53 -9.25
N VAL A 213 -17.92 4.38 -9.18
CA VAL A 213 -18.74 4.00 -8.01
C VAL A 213 -17.89 3.92 -6.75
N LEU A 214 -16.71 3.29 -6.82
CA LEU A 214 -15.79 3.21 -5.68
C LEU A 214 -15.34 4.61 -5.22
N HIS A 215 -15.04 5.52 -6.13
CA HIS A 215 -14.68 6.91 -5.79
C HIS A 215 -15.85 7.68 -5.16
N LEU A 216 -17.08 7.52 -5.68
CA LEU A 216 -18.26 8.14 -5.07
C LEU A 216 -18.50 7.59 -3.65
N LEU A 217 -18.37 6.29 -3.46
CA LEU A 217 -18.47 5.68 -2.13
C LEU A 217 -17.35 6.17 -1.20
N ALA A 218 -16.14 6.37 -1.70
CA ALA A 218 -15.04 6.94 -0.91
C ALA A 218 -15.40 8.35 -0.38
N VAL A 219 -16.01 9.19 -1.22
CA VAL A 219 -16.49 10.53 -0.79
C VAL A 219 -17.58 10.41 0.29
N VAL A 220 -18.55 9.51 0.11
CA VAL A 220 -19.59 9.27 1.14
C VAL A 220 -18.97 8.83 2.47
N VAL A 221 -18.01 7.89 2.42
CA VAL A 221 -17.31 7.41 3.63
C VAL A 221 -16.49 8.53 4.27
N MET A 222 -15.85 9.43 3.48
CA MET A 222 -15.16 10.59 4.02
C MET A 222 -16.10 11.52 4.81
N VAL A 223 -17.32 11.76 4.34
CA VAL A 223 -18.32 12.51 5.10
C VAL A 223 -18.64 11.82 6.44
N LEU A 224 -18.72 10.47 6.44
CA LEU A 224 -18.92 9.71 7.69
C LEU A 224 -17.70 9.80 8.61
N VAL A 225 -16.48 9.87 8.09
CA VAL A 225 -15.25 10.15 8.88
C VAL A 225 -15.38 11.47 9.62
N GLY A 226 -15.73 12.54 8.90
CA GLY A 226 -15.91 13.87 9.51
C GLY A 226 -16.92 13.85 10.65
N ARG A 227 -18.07 13.22 10.44
CA ARG A 227 -19.11 13.07 11.48
C ARG A 227 -18.64 12.23 12.66
N SER A 228 -18.00 11.09 12.43
CA SER A 228 -17.53 10.18 13.48
C SER A 228 -16.37 10.75 14.30
N ALA A 229 -15.57 11.62 13.70
CA ALA A 229 -14.46 12.32 14.34
C ALA A 229 -14.88 13.65 15.01
N GLY A 230 -16.16 14.05 14.92
CA GLY A 230 -16.64 15.31 15.46
C GLY A 230 -16.07 16.55 14.77
N LEU A 231 -15.67 16.44 13.49
CA LEU A 231 -15.14 17.54 12.71
C LEU A 231 -16.28 18.49 12.29
N ASN A 232 -15.95 19.78 12.14
CA ASN A 232 -16.94 20.79 11.77
C ASN A 232 -17.24 20.79 10.26
N VAL A 233 -18.14 21.70 9.81
CA VAL A 233 -18.68 21.77 8.44
C VAL A 233 -17.60 22.12 7.39
N VAL A 234 -16.42 22.59 7.82
CA VAL A 234 -15.32 23.00 6.93
C VAL A 234 -14.41 21.82 6.60
N TYR A 235 -14.60 20.69 7.24
CA TYR A 235 -13.93 19.40 6.90
C TYR A 235 -14.42 18.86 5.51
#